data_f4d63073b5cc1fa99e24ca739b0879ea
#
_entry.id   f4d63073b5cc1fa99e24ca739b0879ea
#
_cell.length_a   1.000
_cell.length_b   1.000
_cell.length_c   1.000
_cell.angle_alpha   90.00
_cell.angle_beta   90.00
_cell.angle_gamma   90.00
#
_symmetry.space_group_name_H-M   'P 1'
#
loop_
_entity.id
_entity.type
_entity.pdbx_description
1 polymer ?
#
loop_
_entity_poly.entity_id
_entity_poly.type
_entity_poly.pdbx_seq_one_letter_code
_entity_poly.pdbx_strand_id
1 'polypeptide(L)'
;MERTEVNAAEEKIAAGRADKAINLSYVRAYNVRLIMKILYEKPLSCLELSEKIGISDVGVRKIVKNLQANGMLQVAREENVLRKKGNQHIRYTIDPAYGFFLIIDFTHLSEAYEVFDYAGNLLFSRKLFSVPYEDVSDEDLLRVIGEIKRALTDWGIDCGKLL
;
A
#
# COMPACT_ATOMS: atom_id res chain seq x y z
N MET A 1 44.79 -11.27 29.11
CA MET A 1 43.39 -11.34 29.61
C MET A 1 42.54 -10.12 29.24
N GLU A 2 43.06 -8.90 29.25
CA GLU A 2 42.29 -7.66 28.96
C GLU A 2 41.73 -7.50 27.53
N ARG A 3 42.41 -8.04 26.49
CA ARG A 3 41.94 -7.90 25.08
C ARG A 3 40.64 -8.68 24.75
N THR A 4 40.37 -9.76 25.47
CA THR A 4 39.23 -10.63 25.22
C THR A 4 37.93 -10.03 25.84
N GLU A 5 38.05 -9.31 26.93
CA GLU A 5 36.91 -8.64 27.60
C GLU A 5 36.47 -7.39 26.87
N VAL A 6 37.40 -6.64 26.25
CA VAL A 6 37.09 -5.46 25.44
C VAL A 6 36.31 -5.85 24.18
N ASN A 7 36.75 -6.91 23.48
CA ASN A 7 36.05 -7.42 22.29
C ASN A 7 34.61 -7.90 22.60
N ALA A 8 34.42 -8.60 23.73
CA ALA A 8 33.09 -9.06 24.14
C ALA A 8 32.14 -7.89 24.53
N ALA A 9 32.67 -6.80 25.05
CA ALA A 9 31.90 -5.60 25.35
C ALA A 9 31.53 -4.84 24.07
N GLU A 10 32.41 -4.75 23.09
CA GLU A 10 32.14 -4.12 21.80
C GLU A 10 31.12 -4.91 20.97
N GLU A 11 31.17 -6.26 20.98
CA GLU A 11 30.15 -7.11 20.34
C GLU A 11 28.78 -6.95 20.98
N LYS A 12 28.69 -6.86 22.32
CA LYS A 12 27.41 -6.62 23.03
C LYS A 12 26.82 -5.24 22.72
N ILE A 13 27.67 -4.21 22.58
CA ILE A 13 27.24 -2.86 22.21
C ILE A 13 26.77 -2.81 20.75
N ALA A 14 27.44 -3.52 19.85
CA ALA A 14 27.06 -3.63 18.45
C ALA A 14 25.75 -4.40 18.29
N ALA A 15 25.57 -5.53 18.99
CA ALA A 15 24.34 -6.32 19.00
C ALA A 15 23.14 -5.49 19.55
N GLY A 16 23.33 -4.81 20.67
CA GLY A 16 22.28 -3.96 21.24
C GLY A 16 21.90 -2.75 20.38
N ARG A 17 22.82 -2.24 19.55
CA ARG A 17 22.52 -1.20 18.54
C ARG A 17 21.77 -1.75 17.33
N ALA A 18 22.10 -2.97 16.89
CA ALA A 18 21.42 -3.65 15.80
C ALA A 18 19.95 -3.96 16.17
N ASP A 19 19.72 -4.51 17.38
CA ASP A 19 18.35 -4.78 17.88
C ASP A 19 17.51 -3.51 18.01
N LYS A 20 18.12 -2.39 18.48
CA LYS A 20 17.44 -1.09 18.55
C LYS A 20 17.09 -0.53 17.18
N ALA A 21 17.97 -0.70 16.19
CA ALA A 21 17.75 -0.26 14.80
C ALA A 21 16.65 -1.08 14.14
N ILE A 22 16.62 -2.40 14.33
CA ILE A 22 15.58 -3.30 13.84
C ILE A 22 14.23 -2.94 14.47
N ASN A 23 14.18 -2.69 15.77
CA ASN A 23 12.96 -2.32 16.48
C ASN A 23 12.39 -0.97 16.00
N LEU A 24 13.23 0.03 15.75
CA LEU A 24 12.81 1.33 15.23
C LEU A 24 12.27 1.23 13.79
N SER A 25 12.87 0.42 12.95
CA SER A 25 12.40 0.20 11.58
C SER A 25 11.05 -0.54 11.57
N TYR A 26 10.88 -1.52 12.44
CA TYR A 26 9.63 -2.25 12.64
C TYR A 26 8.50 -1.33 13.11
N VAL A 27 8.75 -0.51 14.15
CA VAL A 27 7.78 0.47 14.67
C VAL A 27 7.37 1.46 13.57
N ARG A 28 8.34 1.91 12.77
CA ARG A 28 8.05 2.82 11.64
C ARG A 28 7.17 2.14 10.59
N ALA A 29 7.48 0.91 10.20
CA ALA A 29 6.69 0.14 9.23
C ALA A 29 5.28 -0.13 9.77
N TYR A 30 5.16 -0.47 11.05
CA TYR A 30 3.87 -0.65 11.71
C TYR A 30 3.01 0.63 11.67
N ASN A 31 3.59 1.79 12.00
CA ASN A 31 2.88 3.07 11.98
C ASN A 31 2.44 3.44 10.56
N VAL A 32 3.25 3.17 9.53
CA VAL A 32 2.88 3.37 8.13
C VAL A 32 1.65 2.51 7.78
N ARG A 33 1.68 1.21 8.11
CA ARG A 33 0.54 0.30 7.85
C ARG A 33 -0.73 0.77 8.54
N LEU A 34 -0.62 1.25 9.76
CA LEU A 34 -1.77 1.72 10.55
C LEU A 34 -2.38 3.00 9.94
N ILE A 35 -1.54 3.96 9.51
CA ILE A 35 -1.97 5.16 8.80
C ILE A 35 -2.69 4.78 7.50
N MET A 36 -2.08 3.92 6.69
CA MET A 36 -2.66 3.47 5.43
C MET A 36 -4.02 2.80 5.67
N LYS A 37 -4.11 1.87 6.61
CA LYS A 37 -5.36 1.18 6.97
C LYS A 37 -6.48 2.17 7.30
N ILE A 38 -6.18 3.19 8.11
CA ILE A 38 -7.17 4.19 8.50
C ILE A 38 -7.59 5.06 7.31
N LEU A 39 -6.65 5.42 6.44
CA LEU A 39 -6.92 6.26 5.25
C LEU A 39 -7.67 5.50 4.15
N TYR A 40 -7.66 4.16 4.13
CA TYR A 40 -8.55 3.37 3.28
C TYR A 40 -10.02 3.53 3.66
N GLU A 41 -10.32 3.79 4.93
CA GLU A 41 -11.71 3.96 5.39
C GLU A 41 -12.26 5.34 5.06
N LYS A 42 -11.45 6.39 5.27
CA LYS A 42 -11.85 7.79 5.04
C LYS A 42 -10.68 8.76 5.03
N PRO A 43 -10.81 9.91 4.33
CA PRO A 43 -9.82 10.98 4.39
C PRO A 43 -9.71 11.59 5.78
N LEU A 44 -8.47 11.77 6.27
CA LEU A 44 -8.18 12.38 7.58
C LEU A 44 -7.00 13.36 7.50
N SER A 45 -7.00 14.33 8.43
CA SER A 45 -5.88 15.23 8.67
C SER A 45 -4.80 14.56 9.53
N CYS A 46 -3.58 15.14 9.54
CA CYS A 46 -2.51 14.64 10.41
C CYS A 46 -2.88 14.66 11.89
N LEU A 47 -3.66 15.66 12.32
CA LEU A 47 -4.11 15.76 13.71
C LEU A 47 -5.08 14.61 14.04
N GLU A 48 -6.11 14.39 13.22
CA GLU A 48 -7.06 13.30 13.40
C GLU A 48 -6.36 11.92 13.39
N LEU A 49 -5.34 11.75 12.54
CA LEU A 49 -4.52 10.52 12.51
C LEU A 49 -3.70 10.37 13.81
N SER A 50 -3.09 11.44 14.31
CA SER A 50 -2.30 11.40 15.54
C SER A 50 -3.13 11.00 16.75
N GLU A 51 -4.33 11.54 16.86
CA GLU A 51 -5.30 11.21 17.91
C GLU A 51 -5.73 9.73 17.85
N LYS A 52 -5.99 9.20 16.63
CA LYS A 52 -6.41 7.80 16.45
C LYS A 52 -5.30 6.79 16.73
N ILE A 53 -4.06 7.12 16.40
CA ILE A 53 -2.93 6.18 16.44
C ILE A 53 -2.17 6.30 17.76
N GLY A 54 -2.28 7.43 18.46
CA GLY A 54 -1.57 7.68 19.72
C GLY A 54 -0.08 8.01 19.53
N ILE A 55 0.32 8.52 18.34
CA ILE A 55 1.68 9.03 18.08
C ILE A 55 1.64 10.55 17.87
N SER A 56 2.79 11.22 18.07
CA SER A 56 2.84 12.68 17.96
C SER A 56 2.44 13.17 16.56
N ASP A 57 1.78 14.33 16.48
CA ASP A 57 1.43 15.01 15.22
C ASP A 57 2.65 15.21 14.31
N VAL A 58 3.81 15.57 14.90
CA VAL A 58 5.07 15.69 14.17
C VAL A 58 5.50 14.36 13.53
N GLY A 59 5.33 13.25 14.25
CA GLY A 59 5.61 11.90 13.74
C GLY A 59 4.70 11.55 12.58
N VAL A 60 3.39 11.79 12.70
CA VAL A 60 2.41 11.56 11.63
C VAL A 60 2.74 12.40 10.41
N ARG A 61 2.98 13.71 10.56
CA ARG A 61 3.33 14.62 9.45
C ARG A 61 4.54 14.11 8.67
N LYS A 62 5.57 13.61 9.35
CA LYS A 62 6.76 13.05 8.70
C LYS A 62 6.42 11.82 7.87
N ILE A 63 5.57 10.93 8.38
CA ILE A 63 5.13 9.73 7.66
C ILE A 63 4.26 10.11 6.46
N VAL A 64 3.23 10.94 6.67
CA VAL A 64 2.31 11.39 5.62
C VAL A 64 3.05 12.12 4.50
N LYS A 65 3.98 13.02 4.83
CA LYS A 65 4.83 13.70 3.84
C LYS A 65 5.67 12.73 3.01
N ASN A 66 6.19 11.68 3.63
CA ASN A 66 6.96 10.65 2.92
C ASN A 66 6.05 9.83 1.98
N LEU A 67 4.88 9.40 2.46
CA LEU A 67 3.91 8.66 1.64
C LEU A 67 3.40 9.50 0.45
N GLN A 68 3.13 10.79 0.68
CA GLN A 68 2.73 11.72 -0.37
C GLN A 68 3.85 11.95 -1.40
N ALA A 69 5.10 12.12 -0.95
CA ALA A 69 6.25 12.27 -1.83
C ALA A 69 6.50 11.04 -2.71
N ASN A 70 6.11 9.85 -2.22
CA ASN A 70 6.15 8.60 -3.00
C ASN A 70 4.87 8.36 -3.83
N GLY A 71 3.92 9.28 -3.86
CA GLY A 71 2.68 9.17 -4.64
C GLY A 71 1.61 8.27 -4.05
N MET A 72 1.82 7.69 -2.87
CA MET A 72 0.85 6.77 -2.23
C MET A 72 -0.37 7.49 -1.66
N LEU A 73 -0.20 8.77 -1.29
CA LEU A 73 -1.26 9.62 -0.75
C LEU A 73 -1.41 10.89 -1.58
N GLN A 74 -2.65 11.34 -1.69
CA GLN A 74 -3.01 12.65 -2.24
C GLN A 74 -3.80 13.47 -1.23
N VAL A 75 -3.92 14.78 -1.49
CA VAL A 75 -4.83 15.65 -0.75
C VAL A 75 -6.25 15.34 -1.18
N ALA A 76 -7.11 15.04 -0.22
CA ALA A 76 -8.51 14.80 -0.49
C ALA A 76 -9.17 16.09 -1.01
N ARG A 77 -9.91 15.99 -2.12
CA ARG A 77 -10.74 17.09 -2.61
C ARG A 77 -12.01 17.13 -1.76
N GLU A 78 -12.19 18.19 -0.97
CA GLU A 78 -13.45 18.43 -0.29
C GLU A 78 -14.46 18.96 -1.31
N GLU A 79 -15.44 18.14 -1.67
CA GLU A 79 -16.64 18.60 -2.34
C GLU A 79 -17.48 19.38 -1.30
N ASN A 80 -17.64 20.70 -1.52
CA ASN A 80 -18.57 21.56 -0.77
C ASN A 80 -18.31 21.84 0.72
N VAL A 81 -17.15 22.34 1.07
CA VAL A 81 -17.03 23.11 2.30
C VAL A 81 -17.05 24.60 1.96
N LEU A 82 -18.16 25.29 2.28
CA LEU A 82 -18.21 26.74 2.37
C LEU A 82 -16.99 27.20 3.17
N ARG A 83 -16.04 27.92 2.52
CA ARG A 83 -14.77 28.38 3.09
C ARG A 83 -15.03 29.19 4.36
N LYS A 84 -15.13 28.53 5.50
CA LYS A 84 -15.00 29.19 6.78
C LYS A 84 -13.55 29.62 6.94
N LYS A 85 -13.32 30.91 7.09
CA LYS A 85 -12.04 31.51 7.44
C LYS A 85 -11.54 30.90 8.74
N GLY A 86 -10.62 29.94 8.67
CA GLY A 86 -10.01 29.25 9.80
C GLY A 86 -9.13 28.11 9.26
N ASN A 87 -8.14 27.69 10.02
CA ASN A 87 -7.12 26.71 9.66
C ASN A 87 -7.78 25.42 9.16
N GLN A 88 -8.03 25.33 7.84
CA GLN A 88 -8.56 24.13 7.22
C GLN A 88 -7.49 23.05 7.32
N HIS A 89 -7.72 22.03 8.13
CA HIS A 89 -6.83 20.88 8.23
C HIS A 89 -6.85 20.13 6.91
N ILE A 90 -5.73 20.19 6.19
CA ILE A 90 -5.54 19.40 4.97
C ILE A 90 -5.78 17.93 5.32
N ARG A 91 -6.71 17.28 4.60
CA ARG A 91 -6.99 15.86 4.72
C ARG A 91 -6.30 15.10 3.62
N TYR A 92 -5.85 13.91 3.93
CA TYR A 92 -5.16 13.02 3.02
C TYR A 92 -6.01 11.77 2.79
N THR A 93 -5.87 11.21 1.61
CA THR A 93 -6.50 9.95 1.19
C THR A 93 -5.52 9.14 0.36
N ILE A 94 -5.82 7.87 0.16
CA ILE A 94 -5.07 7.01 -0.76
C ILE A 94 -5.15 7.58 -2.17
N ASP A 95 -4.04 7.58 -2.90
CA ASP A 95 -4.04 7.92 -4.33
C ASP A 95 -4.35 6.66 -5.15
N PRO A 96 -5.52 6.58 -5.79
CA PRO A 96 -5.91 5.40 -6.57
C PRO A 96 -4.99 5.15 -7.77
N ALA A 97 -4.32 6.20 -8.28
CA ALA A 97 -3.42 6.11 -9.44
C ALA A 97 -2.00 5.65 -9.11
N TYR A 98 -1.69 5.41 -7.82
CA TYR A 98 -0.37 4.95 -7.40
C TYR A 98 0.01 3.60 -8.01
N GLY A 99 -0.93 2.66 -8.04
CA GLY A 99 -0.73 1.33 -8.59
C GLY A 99 -2.04 0.57 -8.77
N PHE A 100 -1.92 -0.67 -9.19
CA PHE A 100 -3.06 -1.55 -9.47
C PHE A 100 -2.80 -2.94 -8.89
N PHE A 101 -3.87 -3.61 -8.47
CA PHE A 101 -3.84 -5.01 -8.07
C PHE A 101 -4.57 -5.86 -9.11
N LEU A 102 -3.90 -6.88 -9.60
CA LEU A 102 -4.49 -7.92 -10.43
C LEU A 102 -4.73 -9.15 -9.56
N ILE A 103 -5.98 -9.52 -9.39
CA ILE A 103 -6.39 -10.75 -8.70
C ILE A 103 -6.85 -11.74 -9.76
N ILE A 104 -6.28 -12.93 -9.75
CA ILE A 104 -6.67 -14.02 -10.64
C ILE A 104 -7.24 -15.13 -9.74
N ASP A 105 -8.51 -15.44 -9.93
CA ASP A 105 -9.20 -16.50 -9.20
C ASP A 105 -9.33 -17.73 -10.07
N PHE A 106 -8.69 -18.81 -9.65
CA PHE A 106 -8.74 -20.12 -10.30
C PHE A 106 -9.66 -21.09 -9.55
N THR A 107 -10.52 -20.59 -8.67
CA THR A 107 -11.47 -21.47 -7.97
C THR A 107 -12.61 -21.85 -8.91
N HIS A 108 -13.13 -23.08 -8.76
CA HIS A 108 -14.26 -23.62 -9.54
C HIS A 108 -15.54 -22.75 -9.50
N LEU A 109 -15.57 -21.73 -8.64
CA LEU A 109 -16.75 -20.89 -8.45
C LEU A 109 -16.73 -19.60 -9.26
N SER A 110 -15.57 -19.11 -9.68
CA SER A 110 -15.48 -17.77 -10.25
C SER A 110 -14.64 -17.68 -11.53
N GLU A 111 -13.55 -18.45 -11.68
CA GLU A 111 -12.67 -18.45 -12.86
C GLU A 111 -12.58 -17.09 -13.54
N ALA A 112 -12.18 -16.06 -12.79
CA ALA A 112 -12.19 -14.67 -13.21
C ALA A 112 -10.87 -14.00 -12.87
N TYR A 113 -10.57 -12.91 -13.57
CA TYR A 113 -9.60 -11.95 -13.10
C TYR A 113 -10.25 -10.61 -12.86
N GLU A 114 -9.75 -9.93 -11.86
CA GLU A 114 -10.24 -8.64 -11.40
C GLU A 114 -9.07 -7.67 -11.26
N VAL A 115 -9.30 -6.42 -11.65
CA VAL A 115 -8.33 -5.35 -11.52
C VAL A 115 -8.90 -4.28 -10.60
N PHE A 116 -8.13 -3.95 -9.59
CA PHE A 116 -8.44 -2.92 -8.60
C PHE A 116 -7.41 -1.80 -8.69
N ASP A 117 -7.85 -0.57 -8.44
CA ASP A 117 -6.92 0.53 -8.18
C ASP A 117 -6.27 0.41 -6.79
N TYR A 118 -5.32 1.31 -6.50
CA TYR A 118 -4.61 1.28 -5.22
C TYR A 118 -5.51 1.65 -4.02
N ALA A 119 -6.64 2.30 -4.25
CA ALA A 119 -7.65 2.56 -3.22
C ALA A 119 -8.61 1.39 -3.00
N GLY A 120 -8.48 0.29 -3.75
CA GLY A 120 -9.29 -0.91 -3.61
C GLY A 120 -10.62 -0.85 -4.39
N ASN A 121 -10.81 0.11 -5.29
CA ASN A 121 -11.98 0.15 -6.15
C ASN A 121 -11.81 -0.85 -7.30
N LEU A 122 -12.82 -1.69 -7.52
CA LEU A 122 -12.88 -2.59 -8.66
C LEU A 122 -13.00 -1.76 -9.94
N LEU A 123 -12.02 -1.89 -10.85
CA LEU A 123 -12.03 -1.23 -12.15
C LEU A 123 -12.76 -2.06 -13.18
N PHE A 124 -12.43 -3.34 -13.27
CA PHE A 124 -13.17 -4.31 -14.08
C PHE A 124 -12.92 -5.74 -13.63
N SER A 125 -13.83 -6.64 -14.04
CA SER A 125 -13.75 -8.09 -13.85
C SER A 125 -14.07 -8.80 -15.17
N ARG A 126 -13.36 -9.88 -15.48
CA ARG A 126 -13.61 -10.72 -16.67
C ARG A 126 -13.40 -12.18 -16.35
N LYS A 127 -14.21 -13.05 -16.98
CA LYS A 127 -13.99 -14.50 -16.90
C LYS A 127 -12.71 -14.92 -17.62
N LEU A 128 -12.00 -15.87 -17.04
CA LEU A 128 -10.74 -16.40 -17.55
C LEU A 128 -10.94 -17.49 -18.60
N PHE A 129 -11.76 -18.49 -18.27
CA PHE A 129 -11.97 -19.68 -19.07
C PHE A 129 -13.44 -20.03 -19.23
N SER A 130 -13.71 -20.76 -20.32
CA SER A 130 -15.00 -21.42 -20.54
C SER A 130 -14.92 -22.95 -20.32
N VAL A 131 -13.77 -23.43 -19.84
CA VAL A 131 -13.48 -24.85 -19.59
C VAL A 131 -13.09 -25.05 -18.13
N PRO A 132 -13.35 -26.24 -17.54
CA PRO A 132 -12.93 -26.57 -16.19
C PRO A 132 -11.41 -26.41 -16.03
N TYR A 133 -10.97 -25.93 -14.86
CA TYR A 133 -9.54 -25.71 -14.56
C TYR A 133 -8.67 -26.96 -14.77
N GLU A 134 -9.22 -28.15 -14.52
CA GLU A 134 -8.54 -29.44 -14.68
C GLU A 134 -8.12 -29.71 -16.14
N ASP A 135 -8.78 -29.06 -17.09
CA ASP A 135 -8.53 -29.21 -18.53
C ASP A 135 -7.69 -28.05 -19.12
N VAL A 136 -7.24 -27.11 -18.27
CA VAL A 136 -6.48 -25.93 -18.70
C VAL A 136 -5.04 -26.32 -19.03
N SER A 137 -4.62 -26.08 -20.26
CA SER A 137 -3.25 -26.31 -20.74
C SER A 137 -2.34 -25.10 -20.48
N ASP A 138 -1.01 -25.30 -20.58
CA ASP A 138 -0.03 -24.20 -20.52
C ASP A 138 -0.27 -23.17 -21.63
N GLU A 139 -0.74 -23.59 -22.80
CA GLU A 139 -1.09 -22.70 -23.92
C GLU A 139 -2.29 -21.81 -23.56
N ASP A 140 -3.29 -22.34 -22.86
CA ASP A 140 -4.43 -21.57 -22.36
C ASP A 140 -3.98 -20.52 -21.34
N LEU A 141 -3.07 -20.84 -20.43
CA LEU A 141 -2.50 -19.89 -19.48
C LEU A 141 -1.76 -18.75 -20.19
N LEU A 142 -0.94 -19.06 -21.19
CA LEU A 142 -0.24 -18.06 -21.98
C LEU A 142 -1.21 -17.15 -22.75
N ARG A 143 -2.29 -17.71 -23.31
CA ARG A 143 -3.35 -16.95 -23.96
C ARG A 143 -4.02 -15.98 -22.98
N VAL A 144 -4.37 -16.45 -21.79
CA VAL A 144 -4.97 -15.61 -20.74
C VAL A 144 -4.07 -14.46 -20.33
N ILE A 145 -2.78 -14.72 -20.13
CA ILE A 145 -1.81 -13.65 -19.82
C ILE A 145 -1.80 -12.60 -20.94
N GLY A 146 -1.86 -13.03 -22.20
CA GLY A 146 -1.95 -12.14 -23.37
C GLY A 146 -3.25 -11.32 -23.39
N GLU A 147 -4.38 -11.92 -23.01
CA GLU A 147 -5.69 -11.25 -22.91
C GLU A 147 -5.70 -10.23 -21.77
N ILE A 148 -5.16 -10.59 -20.60
CA ILE A 148 -5.02 -9.67 -19.46
C ILE A 148 -4.19 -8.46 -19.85
N LYS A 149 -3.03 -8.65 -20.47
CA LYS A 149 -2.17 -7.53 -20.92
C LYS A 149 -2.89 -6.60 -21.89
N ARG A 150 -3.63 -7.15 -22.85
CA ARG A 150 -4.44 -6.35 -23.80
C ARG A 150 -5.53 -5.58 -23.07
N ALA A 151 -6.28 -6.24 -22.19
CA ALA A 151 -7.32 -5.59 -21.42
C ALA A 151 -6.79 -4.45 -20.55
N LEU A 152 -5.65 -4.62 -19.88
CA LEU A 152 -5.00 -3.56 -19.11
C LEU A 152 -4.62 -2.37 -20.00
N THR A 153 -4.06 -2.63 -21.21
CA THR A 153 -3.71 -1.60 -22.17
C THR A 153 -4.94 -0.84 -22.67
N ASP A 154 -6.03 -1.56 -23.01
CA ASP A 154 -7.28 -0.96 -23.47
C ASP A 154 -7.93 -0.04 -22.44
N TRP A 155 -7.73 -0.35 -21.16
CA TRP A 155 -8.15 0.46 -20.01
C TRP A 155 -7.15 1.57 -19.65
N GLY A 156 -6.04 1.70 -20.40
CA GLY A 156 -5.01 2.69 -20.13
C GLY A 156 -4.19 2.42 -18.87
N ILE A 157 -4.17 1.18 -18.39
CA ILE A 157 -3.43 0.77 -17.20
C ILE A 157 -2.00 0.39 -17.61
N ASP A 158 -1.04 1.09 -17.03
CA ASP A 158 0.37 0.77 -17.20
C ASP A 158 0.73 -0.49 -16.41
N CYS A 159 1.12 -1.56 -17.10
CA CYS A 159 1.56 -2.81 -16.47
C CYS A 159 2.76 -2.62 -15.52
N GLY A 160 3.57 -1.58 -15.70
CA GLY A 160 4.66 -1.24 -14.78
C GLY A 160 4.18 -0.74 -13.41
N LYS A 161 2.90 -0.44 -13.27
CA LYS A 161 2.26 -0.04 -12.00
C LYS A 161 1.48 -1.17 -11.33
N LEU A 162 1.57 -2.40 -11.81
CA LEU A 162 1.04 -3.56 -11.10
C LEU A 162 1.90 -3.83 -9.86
N LEU A 163 1.24 -4.04 -8.72
CA LEU A 163 1.81 -4.26 -7.39
C LEU A 163 1.69 -5.73 -6.98
#